data_8121db8ae6117d3c015effd25a19f4e9
#
_entry.id   8121db8ae6117d3c015effd25a19f4e9
#
_cell.length_a   1.000
_cell.length_b   1.000
_cell.length_c   1.000
_cell.angle_alpha   90.00
_cell.angle_beta   90.00
_cell.angle_gamma   90.00
#
_symmetry.space_group_name_H-M   'P 1'
#
loop_
_entity.id
_entity.type
_entity.pdbx_description
1 polymer ?
#
loop_
_entity_poly.entity_id
_entity_poly.type
_entity_poly.pdbx_seq_one_letter_code
_entity_poly.pdbx_strand_id
1 'polypeptide(L)'
;MPGRRRRPTSSSRTTTTTTRTAAPRKAAARKAAPRKAAPKAGAELPVAGPGERVWVLAVPFRAPAPGASWHAGLSAHVYVGATLPAALAPYDPPPYSLERFLEDELNAEPRPVPAGRPMSPRPEQVTGAAVIAAHEAAGGRMFLLGDDPGVGKTGTAVLAVAQIAARRADQQRPVRTVLVVADRPAAITVPHWARSIAAFGDSGLRWCVTTWDRLGKVAGLTKATGQRFDVVVADEAHMVRHTTTQRWKHWRSVSGAGRVKDAPYVLLATATPAHTPLELPYLAPHFAAVHGEPLKEWADLPSRLAAHGFHVERARYGWSWTEDAEERRADLTRLRSWLADTDPPATLHRPAPWGPVSVTGTPVELTPAERAQYEAEWSEFRAEMQLARRKRETARGRAALLRFRQKAGLIRAAATVDWVKAQVEADRQVAVSVEFVETAADPIRESLLDGGVAVASIYGRDRFDVEAERLRFQTGEAPVCVFTVTASISLHAGEVLPGGHTASTTPRVGLFHQPRFSGIAARQVTGRTHRDHQVSPWRVAFAQDTVEEDVARVMVERLAVTGSTAGGDTAGLQQIAELLDADWLPTTSLTGAD
;
A
#
# COMPACT_ATOMS: atom_id res chain seq x y z
N MET A 1 -61.04 -1.07 39.26
CA MET A 1 -61.74 -0.10 40.11
C MET A 1 -61.10 -0.04 41.47
N PRO A 2 -61.11 1.09 42.24
CA PRO A 2 -60.23 2.27 42.06
C PRO A 2 -59.54 2.67 43.39
N GLY A 3 -58.62 3.60 43.36
CA GLY A 3 -58.12 4.20 44.58
C GLY A 3 -57.05 5.29 44.36
N ARG A 4 -57.53 6.47 44.04
CA ARG A 4 -56.82 7.73 44.11
C ARG A 4 -56.46 8.13 45.54
N ARG A 5 -55.37 8.88 45.75
CA ARG A 5 -55.21 10.14 46.52
C ARG A 5 -53.74 10.27 47.00
N ARG A 6 -53.05 11.28 46.96
CA ARG A 6 -53.04 12.77 46.96
C ARG A 6 -51.68 13.17 47.58
N ARG A 7 -51.07 14.22 47.04
CA ARG A 7 -49.99 14.97 47.65
C ARG A 7 -50.46 15.65 48.94
N PRO A 8 -49.53 16.02 49.85
CA PRO A 8 -49.27 17.44 50.07
C PRO A 8 -47.75 17.79 50.29
N THR A 9 -47.30 18.87 49.77
CA THR A 9 -46.96 20.23 50.26
C THR A 9 -45.74 20.35 51.20
N SER A 10 -44.76 21.07 50.67
CA SER A 10 -43.89 22.14 51.17
C SER A 10 -43.43 22.16 52.63
N SER A 11 -42.13 22.24 52.86
CA SER A 11 -41.55 23.14 53.87
C SER A 11 -40.15 23.58 53.46
N SER A 12 -40.01 24.88 53.48
CA SER A 12 -38.83 25.72 53.35
C SER A 12 -37.80 25.46 54.46
N ARG A 13 -36.50 25.41 54.13
CA ARG A 13 -35.46 25.76 55.07
C ARG A 13 -34.25 26.38 54.37
N THR A 14 -34.04 27.54 54.75
CA THR A 14 -33.06 28.60 54.76
C THR A 14 -31.60 28.19 54.36
N THR A 15 -31.10 28.94 53.45
CA THR A 15 -29.74 29.09 52.95
C THR A 15 -28.76 29.57 54.04
N THR A 16 -27.59 28.95 54.08
CA THR A 16 -26.39 29.62 54.63
C THR A 16 -25.30 29.57 53.56
N THR A 17 -25.02 30.73 53.01
CA THR A 17 -23.99 30.97 51.99
C THR A 17 -22.62 31.02 52.66
N THR A 18 -21.75 30.07 52.34
CA THR A 18 -20.32 30.19 52.63
C THR A 18 -19.56 30.39 51.32
N THR A 19 -19.18 31.61 51.10
CA THR A 19 -18.32 32.08 50.02
C THR A 19 -16.94 31.48 50.15
N ARG A 20 -16.58 30.55 49.27
CA ARG A 20 -15.22 30.05 49.09
C ARG A 20 -14.66 30.67 47.81
N THR A 21 -13.78 31.64 47.97
CA THR A 21 -12.99 32.28 46.91
C THR A 21 -12.18 31.25 46.16
N ALA A 22 -12.54 31.07 44.88
CA ALA A 22 -11.78 30.25 43.92
C ALA A 22 -10.70 31.12 43.25
N ALA A 23 -9.44 30.75 43.37
CA ALA A 23 -8.34 31.35 42.62
C ALA A 23 -8.48 31.13 41.12
N PRO A 24 -8.07 32.07 40.25
CA PRO A 24 -8.23 31.96 38.83
C PRO A 24 -7.27 30.91 38.26
N ARG A 25 -7.82 29.85 37.68
CA ARG A 25 -7.09 28.93 36.80
C ARG A 25 -6.64 29.69 35.55
N LYS A 26 -5.33 29.88 35.40
CA LYS A 26 -4.71 30.32 34.16
C LYS A 26 -5.10 29.33 33.04
N ALA A 27 -5.96 29.78 32.14
CA ALA A 27 -6.22 29.09 30.86
C ALA A 27 -4.93 29.17 30.04
N ALA A 28 -4.27 28.04 29.88
CA ALA A 28 -3.17 27.89 28.92
C ALA A 28 -3.78 28.07 27.52
N ALA A 29 -3.47 29.18 26.90
CA ALA A 29 -3.82 29.45 25.51
C ALA A 29 -3.13 28.37 24.65
N ARG A 30 -3.90 27.39 24.15
CA ARG A 30 -3.47 26.51 23.06
C ARG A 30 -3.16 27.41 21.88
N LYS A 31 -1.89 27.58 21.54
CA LYS A 31 -1.45 28.15 20.28
C LYS A 31 -2.12 27.33 19.18
N ALA A 32 -3.12 27.91 18.53
CA ALA A 32 -3.70 27.35 17.31
C ALA A 32 -2.55 27.18 16.30
N ALA A 33 -2.35 25.97 15.82
CA ALA A 33 -1.47 25.73 14.70
C ALA A 33 -1.92 26.64 13.55
N PRO A 34 -0.99 27.24 12.80
CA PRO A 34 -1.35 28.13 11.72
C PRO A 34 -2.25 27.34 10.74
N ARG A 35 -3.48 27.79 10.55
CA ARG A 35 -4.37 27.33 9.49
C ARG A 35 -3.57 27.45 8.20
N LYS A 36 -3.28 26.31 7.55
CA LYS A 36 -2.75 26.30 6.18
C LYS A 36 -3.68 27.20 5.38
N ALA A 37 -3.13 28.30 4.88
CA ALA A 37 -3.85 29.17 3.98
C ALA A 37 -4.39 28.31 2.84
N ALA A 38 -5.68 28.42 2.55
CA ALA A 38 -6.26 27.82 1.36
C ALA A 38 -5.42 28.28 0.15
N PRO A 39 -5.10 27.40 -0.81
CA PRO A 39 -4.36 27.81 -1.98
C PRO A 39 -5.11 28.96 -2.64
N LYS A 40 -4.45 30.09 -2.83
CA LYS A 40 -4.98 31.18 -3.62
C LYS A 40 -5.31 30.63 -5.00
N ALA A 41 -6.57 30.57 -5.34
CA ALA A 41 -7.01 30.30 -6.71
C ALA A 41 -6.40 31.40 -7.60
N GLY A 42 -5.57 31.01 -8.61
CA GLY A 42 -5.12 31.90 -9.64
C GLY A 42 -3.66 32.34 -9.56
N ALA A 43 -2.71 31.46 -9.18
CA ALA A 43 -1.34 31.68 -9.62
C ALA A 43 -1.30 31.35 -11.13
N GLU A 44 -1.00 32.36 -11.97
CA GLU A 44 -0.77 32.14 -13.40
C GLU A 44 0.31 31.08 -13.58
N LEU A 45 0.11 30.19 -14.58
CA LEU A 45 1.09 29.16 -14.90
C LEU A 45 2.40 29.84 -15.34
N PRO A 46 3.56 29.32 -14.96
CA PRO A 46 4.82 29.87 -15.39
C PRO A 46 4.96 29.73 -16.91
N VAL A 47 5.42 30.78 -17.58
CA VAL A 47 5.61 30.82 -19.01
C VAL A 47 7.10 31.09 -19.28
N ALA A 48 7.71 30.29 -20.16
CA ALA A 48 9.08 30.48 -20.61
C ALA A 48 9.16 31.61 -21.66
N GLY A 49 10.20 32.42 -21.58
CA GLY A 49 10.55 33.37 -22.61
C GLY A 49 11.22 32.72 -23.82
N PRO A 50 11.53 33.49 -24.88
CA PRO A 50 12.27 32.97 -26.03
C PRO A 50 13.62 32.37 -25.62
N GLY A 51 13.86 31.11 -25.94
CA GLY A 51 15.07 30.37 -25.57
C GLY A 51 15.14 29.91 -24.11
N GLU A 52 14.09 30.12 -23.33
CA GLU A 52 13.97 29.62 -21.97
C GLU A 52 13.05 28.39 -21.89
N ARG A 53 13.13 27.70 -20.76
CA ARG A 53 12.32 26.54 -20.42
C ARG A 53 11.80 26.67 -19.00
N VAL A 54 10.59 26.17 -18.77
CA VAL A 54 10.05 25.96 -17.42
C VAL A 54 10.56 24.62 -16.91
N TRP A 55 11.28 24.63 -15.80
CA TRP A 55 11.79 23.45 -15.10
C TRP A 55 10.92 23.20 -13.87
N VAL A 56 10.37 21.99 -13.76
CA VAL A 56 9.56 21.56 -12.61
C VAL A 56 10.37 20.57 -11.79
N LEU A 57 10.80 20.97 -10.61
CA LEU A 57 11.83 20.27 -9.85
C LEU A 57 11.26 19.28 -8.83
N ALA A 58 11.89 18.12 -8.71
CA ALA A 58 11.57 17.08 -7.73
C ALA A 58 12.28 17.33 -6.37
N VAL A 59 12.01 18.49 -5.76
CA VAL A 59 12.65 18.89 -4.51
C VAL A 59 12.06 18.14 -3.32
N PRO A 60 12.85 17.41 -2.51
CA PRO A 60 12.41 16.79 -1.29
C PRO A 60 11.86 17.81 -0.29
N PHE A 61 10.97 17.36 0.60
CA PHE A 61 10.41 18.22 1.63
C PHE A 61 11.52 18.79 2.52
N ARG A 62 11.57 20.12 2.66
CA ARG A 62 12.58 20.90 3.39
C ARG A 62 13.98 20.97 2.75
N ALA A 63 14.22 20.38 1.58
CA ALA A 63 15.48 20.60 0.89
C ALA A 63 15.58 22.04 0.33
N PRO A 64 16.75 22.68 0.38
CA PRO A 64 16.94 24.00 -0.22
C PRO A 64 16.92 23.88 -1.75
N ALA A 65 16.21 24.80 -2.41
CA ALA A 65 16.19 24.89 -3.88
C ALA A 65 16.55 26.33 -4.30
N PRO A 66 17.83 26.72 -4.20
CA PRO A 66 18.26 28.10 -4.45
C PRO A 66 17.98 28.52 -5.90
N GLY A 67 17.29 29.66 -6.07
CA GLY A 67 16.90 30.16 -7.39
C GLY A 67 15.59 29.61 -7.93
N ALA A 68 15.02 28.56 -7.35
CA ALA A 68 13.69 28.08 -7.69
C ALA A 68 12.63 28.63 -6.74
N SER A 69 11.40 28.83 -7.23
CA SER A 69 10.28 29.32 -6.46
C SER A 69 9.22 28.24 -6.28
N TRP A 70 8.54 28.23 -5.13
CA TRP A 70 7.39 27.35 -4.91
C TRP A 70 6.15 27.86 -5.64
N HIS A 71 5.60 27.03 -6.54
CA HIS A 71 4.37 27.31 -7.26
C HIS A 71 3.19 26.53 -6.63
N ALA A 72 2.29 27.27 -5.95
CA ALA A 72 1.20 26.64 -5.19
C ALA A 72 0.20 25.87 -6.06
N GLY A 73 -0.10 26.33 -7.26
CA GLY A 73 -1.03 25.67 -8.20
C GLY A 73 -0.50 24.34 -8.71
N LEU A 74 0.82 24.23 -8.96
CA LEU A 74 1.48 22.99 -9.37
C LEU A 74 1.91 22.13 -8.18
N SER A 75 1.91 22.70 -6.98
CA SER A 75 2.46 22.07 -5.77
C SER A 75 3.90 21.54 -5.98
N ALA A 76 4.73 22.33 -6.68
CA ALA A 76 6.10 22.00 -7.04
C ALA A 76 6.99 23.24 -7.02
N HIS A 77 8.30 23.04 -6.92
CA HIS A 77 9.27 24.10 -7.16
C HIS A 77 9.47 24.27 -8.66
N VAL A 78 9.56 25.52 -9.11
CA VAL A 78 9.70 25.87 -10.52
C VAL A 78 10.89 26.82 -10.69
N TYR A 79 11.65 26.59 -11.75
CA TYR A 79 12.70 27.48 -12.23
C TYR A 79 12.42 27.78 -13.71
N VAL A 80 12.65 29.02 -14.15
CA VAL A 80 12.55 29.42 -15.55
C VAL A 80 13.91 29.91 -16.03
N GLY A 81 14.41 29.34 -17.12
CA GLY A 81 15.70 29.71 -17.69
C GLY A 81 16.11 28.78 -18.83
N ALA A 82 17.12 29.17 -19.59
CA ALA A 82 17.61 28.40 -20.75
C ALA A 82 18.24 27.05 -20.33
N THR A 83 18.94 27.03 -19.20
CA THR A 83 19.59 25.81 -18.67
C THR A 83 19.34 25.69 -17.18
N LEU A 84 19.31 24.44 -16.69
CA LEU A 84 19.16 24.17 -15.26
C LEU A 84 20.49 24.45 -14.54
N PRO A 85 20.54 25.36 -13.54
CA PRO A 85 21.74 25.62 -12.75
C PRO A 85 22.27 24.35 -12.05
N ALA A 86 23.59 24.24 -11.91
CA ALA A 86 24.25 23.10 -11.26
C ALA A 86 23.73 22.85 -9.84
N ALA A 87 23.38 23.90 -9.08
CA ALA A 87 22.78 23.77 -7.74
C ALA A 87 21.40 23.16 -7.73
N LEU A 88 20.66 23.18 -8.86
CA LEU A 88 19.34 22.59 -9.02
C LEU A 88 19.37 21.25 -9.77
N ALA A 89 20.49 20.90 -10.40
CA ALA A 89 20.66 19.65 -11.14
C ALA A 89 20.30 18.38 -10.32
N PRO A 90 20.59 18.28 -9.01
CA PRO A 90 20.18 17.14 -8.20
C PRO A 90 18.65 16.95 -8.09
N TYR A 91 17.88 17.99 -8.39
CA TYR A 91 16.42 17.98 -8.36
C TYR A 91 15.77 17.83 -9.74
N ASP A 92 16.57 17.58 -10.77
CA ASP A 92 16.05 17.27 -12.09
C ASP A 92 15.16 16.04 -12.02
N PRO A 93 13.87 16.12 -12.44
CA PRO A 93 12.94 15.02 -12.22
C PRO A 93 13.32 13.79 -13.06
N PRO A 94 13.16 12.59 -12.50
CA PRO A 94 13.38 11.37 -13.24
C PRO A 94 12.39 11.24 -14.41
N PRO A 95 12.72 10.47 -15.45
CA PRO A 95 11.82 10.18 -16.55
C PRO A 95 10.45 9.69 -16.06
N TYR A 96 9.40 10.13 -16.73
CA TYR A 96 8.00 9.76 -16.46
C TYR A 96 7.46 10.13 -15.08
N SER A 97 8.24 10.83 -14.23
CA SER A 97 7.72 11.34 -12.96
C SER A 97 6.61 12.37 -13.18
N LEU A 98 5.82 12.65 -12.12
CA LEU A 98 4.80 13.70 -12.16
C LEU A 98 5.40 15.07 -12.51
N GLU A 99 6.55 15.39 -11.94
CA GLU A 99 7.26 16.66 -12.21
C GLU A 99 7.70 16.74 -13.66
N ARG A 100 8.24 15.66 -14.25
CA ARG A 100 8.59 15.61 -15.67
C ARG A 100 7.36 15.76 -16.55
N PHE A 101 6.28 15.07 -16.23
CA PHE A 101 5.02 15.20 -16.97
C PHE A 101 4.50 16.64 -16.95
N LEU A 102 4.54 17.31 -15.78
CA LEU A 102 4.14 18.72 -15.65
C LEU A 102 5.05 19.64 -16.45
N GLU A 103 6.36 19.39 -16.43
CA GLU A 103 7.32 20.16 -17.19
C GLU A 103 7.05 20.08 -18.70
N ASP A 104 6.77 18.88 -19.20
CA ASP A 104 6.45 18.67 -20.59
C ASP A 104 5.13 19.33 -21.01
N GLU A 105 4.14 19.41 -20.08
CA GLU A 105 2.89 20.15 -20.30
C GLU A 105 3.09 21.66 -20.44
N LEU A 106 4.07 22.20 -19.73
CA LEU A 106 4.33 23.64 -19.70
C LEU A 106 5.29 24.13 -20.80
N ASN A 107 5.94 23.20 -21.50
CA ASN A 107 6.87 23.50 -22.58
C ASN A 107 6.36 23.01 -23.93
N ALA A 108 6.60 23.76 -24.99
CA ALA A 108 6.21 23.38 -26.34
C ALA A 108 6.89 22.09 -26.84
N GLU A 109 8.12 21.87 -26.37
CA GLU A 109 8.93 20.71 -26.73
C GLU A 109 9.30 19.92 -25.47
N PRO A 110 8.74 18.69 -25.28
CA PRO A 110 9.10 17.80 -24.20
C PRO A 110 10.60 17.45 -24.25
N ARG A 111 11.19 17.21 -23.08
CA ARG A 111 12.57 16.71 -23.05
C ARG A 111 12.61 15.24 -23.53
N PRO A 112 13.58 14.88 -24.38
CA PRO A 112 13.74 13.50 -24.79
C PRO A 112 14.03 12.60 -23.58
N VAL A 113 13.37 11.47 -23.51
CA VAL A 113 13.61 10.44 -22.51
C VAL A 113 14.70 9.52 -23.05
N PRO A 114 15.77 9.22 -22.29
CA PRO A 114 16.77 8.26 -22.71
C PRO A 114 16.14 6.90 -23.03
N ALA A 115 16.52 6.29 -24.15
CA ALA A 115 16.10 4.96 -24.49
C ALA A 115 16.52 3.97 -23.38
N GLY A 116 15.59 3.14 -22.93
CA GLY A 116 15.90 2.06 -22.02
C GLY A 116 16.71 0.95 -22.71
N ARG A 117 17.32 0.07 -21.91
CA ARG A 117 17.92 -1.16 -22.48
C ARG A 117 16.80 -2.06 -22.99
N PRO A 118 16.98 -2.67 -24.15
CA PRO A 118 16.05 -3.70 -24.62
C PRO A 118 15.92 -4.80 -23.57
N MET A 119 14.72 -5.10 -23.16
CA MET A 119 14.37 -6.24 -22.33
C MET A 119 13.44 -7.13 -23.15
N SER A 120 13.63 -8.44 -23.07
CA SER A 120 12.68 -9.36 -23.69
C SER A 120 11.51 -9.58 -22.74
N PRO A 121 10.28 -9.37 -23.20
CA PRO A 121 9.11 -9.67 -22.38
C PRO A 121 8.99 -11.18 -22.19
N ARG A 122 8.56 -11.60 -21.00
CA ARG A 122 8.28 -13.00 -20.71
C ARG A 122 7.00 -13.47 -21.43
N PRO A 123 6.88 -14.74 -21.82
CA PRO A 123 5.71 -15.27 -22.51
C PRO A 123 4.38 -14.96 -21.79
N GLU A 124 4.37 -15.11 -20.46
CA GLU A 124 3.21 -14.81 -19.63
C GLU A 124 2.85 -13.32 -19.65
N GLN A 125 3.82 -12.42 -19.76
CA GLN A 125 3.55 -10.99 -19.87
C GLN A 125 2.89 -10.66 -21.22
N VAL A 126 3.38 -11.24 -22.30
CA VAL A 126 2.82 -11.06 -23.66
C VAL A 126 1.39 -11.59 -23.72
N THR A 127 1.16 -12.81 -23.21
CA THR A 127 -0.18 -13.41 -23.17
C THR A 127 -1.15 -12.57 -22.34
N GLY A 128 -0.70 -12.13 -21.15
CA GLY A 128 -1.53 -11.29 -20.28
C GLY A 128 -1.87 -9.94 -20.92
N ALA A 129 -0.92 -9.32 -21.61
CA ALA A 129 -1.15 -8.08 -22.33
C ALA A 129 -2.18 -8.25 -23.45
N ALA A 130 -2.13 -9.36 -24.19
CA ALA A 130 -3.09 -9.67 -25.25
C ALA A 130 -4.52 -9.83 -24.70
N VAL A 131 -4.70 -10.50 -23.57
CA VAL A 131 -6.01 -10.64 -22.91
C VAL A 131 -6.58 -9.27 -22.50
N ILE A 132 -5.75 -8.41 -21.90
CA ILE A 132 -6.16 -7.06 -21.50
C ILE A 132 -6.55 -6.21 -22.72
N ALA A 133 -5.76 -6.27 -23.80
CA ALA A 133 -6.03 -5.54 -25.02
C ALA A 133 -7.30 -6.05 -25.73
N ALA A 134 -7.56 -7.36 -25.71
CA ALA A 134 -8.79 -7.96 -26.24
C ALA A 134 -10.02 -7.49 -25.46
N HIS A 135 -9.96 -7.46 -24.14
CA HIS A 135 -11.03 -6.94 -23.29
C HIS A 135 -11.35 -5.46 -23.60
N GLU A 136 -10.32 -4.63 -23.78
CA GLU A 136 -10.51 -3.23 -24.15
C GLU A 136 -11.10 -3.11 -25.57
N ALA A 137 -10.66 -3.95 -26.50
CA ALA A 137 -11.16 -4.00 -27.88
C ALA A 137 -12.65 -4.34 -27.96
N ALA A 138 -13.14 -5.19 -27.09
CA ALA A 138 -14.56 -5.55 -26.97
C ALA A 138 -15.41 -4.48 -26.25
N GLY A 139 -14.82 -3.32 -25.90
CA GLY A 139 -15.52 -2.22 -25.24
C GLY A 139 -15.47 -2.25 -23.72
N GLY A 140 -14.70 -3.19 -23.13
CA GLY A 140 -14.43 -3.23 -21.71
C GLY A 140 -13.74 -1.95 -21.24
N ARG A 141 -14.04 -1.51 -20.02
CA ARG A 141 -13.52 -0.24 -19.48
C ARG A 141 -12.61 -0.41 -18.28
N MET A 142 -12.64 -1.57 -17.63
CA MET A 142 -11.90 -1.84 -16.42
C MET A 142 -11.47 -3.31 -16.39
N PHE A 143 -10.20 -3.54 -16.12
CA PHE A 143 -9.62 -4.88 -16.05
C PHE A 143 -8.87 -5.07 -14.74
N LEU A 144 -9.01 -6.25 -14.11
CA LEU A 144 -8.30 -6.64 -12.89
C LEU A 144 -7.19 -7.66 -13.20
N LEU A 145 -5.94 -7.21 -13.17
CA LEU A 145 -4.76 -8.06 -13.28
C LEU A 145 -4.35 -8.53 -11.88
N GLY A 146 -4.79 -9.74 -11.51
CA GLY A 146 -4.66 -10.35 -10.20
C GLY A 146 -3.46 -11.28 -10.04
N ASP A 147 -2.52 -11.32 -10.97
CA ASP A 147 -1.37 -12.23 -10.95
C ASP A 147 -0.60 -12.22 -9.64
N ASP A 148 -0.03 -13.36 -9.29
CA ASP A 148 0.81 -13.50 -8.11
C ASP A 148 2.00 -12.52 -8.09
N PRO A 149 2.57 -12.20 -6.91
CA PRO A 149 3.78 -11.41 -6.83
C PRO A 149 4.91 -12.03 -7.68
N GLY A 150 5.64 -11.18 -8.43
CA GLY A 150 6.76 -11.62 -9.26
C GLY A 150 6.40 -12.07 -10.68
N VAL A 151 5.15 -12.41 -11.00
CA VAL A 151 4.73 -12.80 -12.37
C VAL A 151 4.97 -11.70 -13.42
N GLY A 152 5.14 -10.44 -12.97
CA GLY A 152 5.54 -9.35 -13.86
C GLY A 152 4.40 -8.44 -14.28
N LYS A 153 3.45 -8.20 -13.38
CA LYS A 153 2.31 -7.29 -13.61
C LYS A 153 2.68 -5.95 -14.22
N THR A 154 3.78 -5.34 -13.79
CA THR A 154 4.26 -4.06 -14.34
C THR A 154 4.55 -4.16 -15.84
N GLY A 155 5.33 -5.15 -16.27
CA GLY A 155 5.62 -5.38 -17.69
C GLY A 155 4.38 -5.75 -18.48
N THR A 156 3.51 -6.61 -17.94
CA THR A 156 2.21 -6.94 -18.55
C THR A 156 1.36 -5.68 -18.77
N ALA A 157 1.30 -4.80 -17.78
CA ALA A 157 0.52 -3.56 -17.89
C ALA A 157 1.06 -2.62 -18.96
N VAL A 158 2.39 -2.43 -19.02
CA VAL A 158 3.03 -1.56 -20.03
C VAL A 158 2.80 -2.12 -21.43
N LEU A 159 3.01 -3.43 -21.64
CA LEU A 159 2.76 -4.10 -22.92
C LEU A 159 1.29 -3.99 -23.35
N ALA A 160 0.35 -4.17 -22.40
CA ALA A 160 -1.07 -4.02 -22.69
C ALA A 160 -1.42 -2.60 -23.14
N VAL A 161 -0.88 -1.58 -22.47
CA VAL A 161 -1.10 -0.18 -22.85
C VAL A 161 -0.52 0.10 -24.24
N ALA A 162 0.66 -0.43 -24.56
CA ALA A 162 1.26 -0.28 -25.90
C ALA A 162 0.38 -0.93 -26.98
N GLN A 163 -0.14 -2.14 -26.75
CA GLN A 163 -1.06 -2.82 -27.67
C GLN A 163 -2.39 -2.05 -27.86
N ILE A 164 -2.96 -1.55 -26.77
CA ILE A 164 -4.17 -0.70 -26.80
C ILE A 164 -3.91 0.57 -27.60
N ALA A 165 -2.75 1.21 -27.40
CA ALA A 165 -2.39 2.44 -28.09
C ALA A 165 -2.23 2.22 -29.60
N ALA A 166 -1.50 1.18 -30.00
CA ALA A 166 -1.33 0.82 -31.41
C ALA A 166 -2.70 0.57 -32.10
N ARG A 167 -3.54 -0.27 -31.49
CA ARG A 167 -4.87 -0.57 -32.04
C ARG A 167 -5.78 0.67 -32.10
N ARG A 168 -5.78 1.52 -31.08
CA ARG A 168 -6.59 2.76 -31.10
C ARG A 168 -6.09 3.78 -32.13
N ALA A 169 -4.77 3.82 -32.36
CA ALA A 169 -4.20 4.65 -33.42
C ALA A 169 -4.73 4.26 -34.80
N ASP A 170 -4.79 2.95 -35.12
CA ASP A 170 -5.38 2.42 -36.36
C ASP A 170 -6.86 2.79 -36.48
N GLN A 171 -7.57 2.94 -35.37
CA GLN A 171 -8.97 3.35 -35.31
C GLN A 171 -9.20 4.87 -35.31
N GLN A 172 -8.15 5.67 -35.49
CA GLN A 172 -8.19 7.14 -35.41
C GLN A 172 -8.66 7.66 -34.03
N ARG A 173 -8.43 6.89 -32.96
CA ARG A 173 -8.74 7.24 -31.57
C ARG A 173 -7.49 7.13 -30.68
N PRO A 174 -6.44 7.89 -31.01
CA PRO A 174 -5.12 7.67 -30.39
C PRO A 174 -5.16 7.81 -28.86
N VAL A 175 -4.46 6.92 -28.19
CA VAL A 175 -4.05 7.12 -26.78
C VAL A 175 -2.91 8.14 -26.79
N ARG A 176 -3.00 9.16 -25.96
CA ARG A 176 -1.97 10.22 -25.85
C ARG A 176 -1.32 10.22 -24.48
N THR A 177 -2.11 9.98 -23.45
CA THR A 177 -1.68 10.15 -22.07
C THR A 177 -2.03 8.93 -21.21
N VAL A 178 -1.05 8.49 -20.42
CA VAL A 178 -1.17 7.35 -19.51
C VAL A 178 -0.79 7.78 -18.10
N LEU A 179 -1.65 7.53 -17.12
CA LEU A 179 -1.34 7.70 -15.73
C LEU A 179 -1.03 6.34 -15.09
N VAL A 180 0.07 6.26 -14.38
CA VAL A 180 0.39 5.15 -13.48
C VAL A 180 0.34 5.66 -12.05
N VAL A 181 -0.48 5.03 -11.23
CA VAL A 181 -0.54 5.26 -9.79
C VAL A 181 0.09 4.07 -9.10
N ALA A 182 1.32 4.24 -8.62
CA ALA A 182 2.09 3.18 -7.97
C ALA A 182 2.11 3.37 -6.44
N ASP A 183 2.55 2.33 -5.73
CA ASP A 183 2.74 2.44 -4.29
C ASP A 183 4.02 3.24 -3.97
N ARG A 184 4.22 3.55 -2.70
CA ARG A 184 5.40 4.26 -2.18
C ARG A 184 6.57 3.31 -1.88
N PRO A 185 7.80 3.78 -1.79
CA PRO A 185 8.25 5.16 -2.00
C PRO A 185 8.49 5.50 -3.47
N ALA A 186 8.23 6.76 -3.83
CA ALA A 186 8.38 7.24 -5.21
C ALA A 186 9.82 7.07 -5.75
N ALA A 187 10.82 7.19 -4.89
CA ALA A 187 12.22 7.02 -5.26
C ALA A 187 12.55 5.62 -5.82
N ILE A 188 11.75 4.61 -5.50
CA ILE A 188 11.91 3.25 -6.01
C ILE A 188 10.90 2.97 -7.13
N THR A 189 9.63 3.31 -6.90
CA THR A 189 8.56 2.90 -7.79
C THR A 189 8.58 3.65 -9.12
N VAL A 190 8.92 4.95 -9.12
CA VAL A 190 9.03 5.73 -10.35
C VAL A 190 10.15 5.21 -11.26
N PRO A 191 11.39 4.98 -10.79
CA PRO A 191 12.43 4.36 -11.61
C PRO A 191 12.10 2.93 -12.06
N HIS A 192 11.42 2.14 -11.24
CA HIS A 192 10.99 0.79 -11.61
C HIS A 192 10.01 0.81 -12.80
N TRP A 193 8.97 1.66 -12.73
CA TRP A 193 8.03 1.86 -13.82
C TRP A 193 8.72 2.45 -15.05
N ALA A 194 9.61 3.44 -14.86
CA ALA A 194 10.34 4.08 -15.95
C ALA A 194 11.17 3.06 -16.76
N ARG A 195 11.84 2.11 -16.10
CA ARG A 195 12.57 1.02 -16.79
C ARG A 195 11.63 0.16 -17.65
N SER A 196 10.49 -0.21 -17.09
CA SER A 196 9.51 -1.03 -17.83
C SER A 196 8.89 -0.28 -18.99
N ILE A 197 8.59 1.01 -18.82
CA ILE A 197 8.07 1.88 -19.89
C ILE A 197 9.11 2.04 -21.00
N ALA A 198 10.37 2.30 -20.65
CA ALA A 198 11.45 2.43 -21.61
C ALA A 198 11.73 1.13 -22.39
N ALA A 199 11.47 -0.04 -21.77
CA ALA A 199 11.70 -1.34 -22.39
C ALA A 199 10.52 -1.81 -23.26
N PHE A 200 9.30 -1.56 -22.85
CA PHE A 200 8.08 -2.16 -23.44
C PHE A 200 7.04 -1.14 -23.86
N GLY A 201 7.19 0.12 -23.46
CA GLY A 201 6.22 1.16 -23.73
C GLY A 201 6.37 1.74 -25.14
N ASP A 202 5.32 2.39 -25.61
CA ASP A 202 5.36 3.17 -26.83
C ASP A 202 5.95 4.54 -26.55
N SER A 203 6.96 4.93 -27.33
CA SER A 203 7.63 6.23 -27.24
C SER A 203 6.74 7.42 -27.61
N GLY A 204 5.63 7.18 -28.31
CA GLY A 204 4.64 8.21 -28.66
C GLY A 204 3.69 8.57 -27.54
N LEU A 205 3.70 7.81 -26.43
CA LEU A 205 2.81 8.03 -25.30
C LEU A 205 3.45 8.91 -24.23
N ARG A 206 2.65 9.81 -23.68
CA ARG A 206 3.06 10.63 -22.54
C ARG A 206 2.66 9.95 -21.23
N TRP A 207 3.66 9.44 -20.54
CA TRP A 207 3.48 8.72 -19.28
C TRP A 207 3.65 9.65 -18.08
N CYS A 208 2.74 9.54 -17.12
CA CYS A 208 2.83 10.17 -15.81
C CYS A 208 2.86 9.07 -14.74
N VAL A 209 3.98 8.89 -14.06
CA VAL A 209 4.09 7.96 -12.93
C VAL A 209 4.04 8.75 -11.63
N THR A 210 3.09 8.41 -10.79
CA THR A 210 2.90 9.02 -9.47
C THR A 210 2.66 7.94 -8.41
N THR A 211 2.55 8.36 -7.15
CA THR A 211 2.20 7.44 -6.06
C THR A 211 0.82 7.74 -5.47
N TRP A 212 0.24 6.76 -4.79
CA TRP A 212 -1.04 6.93 -4.09
C TRP A 212 -1.08 8.14 -3.15
N ASP A 213 0.03 8.44 -2.48
CA ASP A 213 0.13 9.59 -1.56
C ASP A 213 0.12 10.93 -2.32
N ARG A 214 0.57 10.94 -3.56
CA ARG A 214 0.65 12.12 -4.43
C ARG A 214 -0.54 12.26 -5.39
N LEU A 215 -1.44 11.28 -5.42
CA LEU A 215 -2.60 11.27 -6.31
C LEU A 215 -3.49 12.51 -6.16
N GLY A 216 -3.53 13.13 -4.98
CA GLY A 216 -4.21 14.40 -4.74
C GLY A 216 -3.68 15.56 -5.57
N LYS A 217 -2.37 15.57 -5.89
CA LYS A 217 -1.75 16.57 -6.78
C LYS A 217 -2.26 16.40 -8.22
N VAL A 218 -2.31 15.15 -8.70
CA VAL A 218 -2.85 14.81 -10.03
C VAL A 218 -4.32 15.17 -10.14
N ALA A 219 -5.13 14.83 -9.13
CA ALA A 219 -6.54 15.19 -9.10
C ALA A 219 -6.76 16.71 -9.10
N GLY A 220 -5.90 17.48 -8.43
CA GLY A 220 -5.88 18.93 -8.48
C GLY A 220 -5.54 19.47 -9.85
N LEU A 221 -4.51 18.91 -10.50
CA LEU A 221 -4.09 19.28 -11.85
C LEU A 221 -5.19 19.01 -12.87
N THR A 222 -5.77 17.81 -12.88
CA THR A 222 -6.86 17.45 -13.81
C THR A 222 -8.07 18.37 -13.64
N LYS A 223 -8.33 18.82 -12.42
CA LYS A 223 -9.38 19.81 -12.16
C LYS A 223 -9.02 21.21 -12.67
N ALA A 224 -7.77 21.63 -12.49
CA ALA A 224 -7.31 22.98 -12.87
C ALA A 224 -7.15 23.13 -14.40
N THR A 225 -6.65 22.10 -15.10
CA THR A 225 -6.34 22.15 -16.53
C THR A 225 -7.42 21.53 -17.42
N GLY A 226 -8.38 20.79 -16.85
CA GLY A 226 -9.34 19.99 -17.62
C GLY A 226 -8.72 18.75 -18.26
N GLN A 227 -7.42 18.51 -18.07
CA GLN A 227 -6.69 17.38 -18.63
C GLN A 227 -7.24 16.06 -18.12
N ARG A 228 -7.31 15.07 -19.00
CA ARG A 228 -7.69 13.69 -18.69
C ARG A 228 -6.65 12.74 -19.23
N PHE A 229 -6.56 11.59 -18.59
CA PHE A 229 -5.75 10.49 -19.09
C PHE A 229 -6.62 9.55 -19.91
N ASP A 230 -6.06 8.99 -20.98
CA ASP A 230 -6.75 8.01 -21.82
C ASP A 230 -6.73 6.62 -21.19
N VAL A 231 -5.65 6.31 -20.48
CA VAL A 231 -5.48 5.08 -19.72
C VAL A 231 -4.97 5.40 -18.30
N VAL A 232 -5.52 4.71 -17.32
CA VAL A 232 -5.06 4.79 -15.91
C VAL A 232 -4.70 3.39 -15.44
N VAL A 233 -3.46 3.22 -15.02
CA VAL A 233 -2.95 1.99 -14.41
C VAL A 233 -2.84 2.22 -12.89
N ALA A 234 -3.51 1.40 -12.12
CA ALA A 234 -3.46 1.41 -10.66
C ALA A 234 -2.65 0.20 -10.17
N ASP A 235 -1.41 0.42 -9.83
CA ASP A 235 -0.58 -0.59 -9.16
C ASP A 235 -0.95 -0.65 -7.67
N GLU A 236 -1.01 -1.86 -7.11
CA GLU A 236 -1.55 -2.14 -5.78
C GLU A 236 -2.96 -1.53 -5.56
N ALA A 237 -3.87 -1.84 -6.49
CA ALA A 237 -5.22 -1.26 -6.54
C ALA A 237 -6.02 -1.44 -5.24
N HIS A 238 -5.67 -2.41 -4.39
CA HIS A 238 -6.27 -2.58 -3.06
C HIS A 238 -6.13 -1.35 -2.15
N MET A 239 -5.23 -0.41 -2.47
CA MET A 239 -5.05 0.85 -1.75
C MET A 239 -6.30 1.75 -1.76
N VAL A 240 -7.26 1.50 -2.64
CA VAL A 240 -8.54 2.22 -2.74
C VAL A 240 -9.77 1.40 -2.33
N ARG A 241 -9.57 0.35 -1.55
CA ARG A 241 -10.66 -0.50 -1.03
C ARG A 241 -11.61 0.21 -0.05
N HIS A 242 -11.19 1.32 0.58
CA HIS A 242 -11.98 2.03 1.58
C HIS A 242 -12.52 3.37 1.04
N THR A 243 -13.83 3.46 0.92
CA THR A 243 -14.53 4.62 0.32
C THR A 243 -14.48 5.91 1.15
N THR A 244 -14.16 5.82 2.42
CA THR A 244 -14.12 6.97 3.34
C THR A 244 -12.82 7.78 3.27
N THR A 245 -11.79 7.25 2.61
CA THR A 245 -10.45 7.84 2.56
C THR A 245 -10.34 8.99 1.54
N GLN A 246 -9.41 9.92 1.77
CA GLN A 246 -9.09 10.96 0.76
C GLN A 246 -8.52 10.35 -0.52
N ARG A 247 -7.76 9.25 -0.41
CA ARG A 247 -7.22 8.49 -1.54
C ARG A 247 -8.34 8.01 -2.46
N TRP A 248 -9.42 7.46 -1.92
CA TRP A 248 -10.62 7.09 -2.69
C TRP A 248 -11.24 8.29 -3.42
N LYS A 249 -11.38 9.44 -2.77
CA LYS A 249 -11.93 10.64 -3.42
C LYS A 249 -11.09 11.10 -4.61
N HIS A 250 -9.76 11.09 -4.46
CA HIS A 250 -8.84 11.44 -5.53
C HIS A 250 -8.89 10.40 -6.66
N TRP A 251 -8.93 9.12 -6.30
CA TRP A 251 -9.08 8.02 -7.27
C TRP A 251 -10.34 8.17 -8.13
N ARG A 252 -11.49 8.40 -7.52
CA ARG A 252 -12.75 8.64 -8.24
C ARG A 252 -12.65 9.82 -9.21
N SER A 253 -11.94 10.86 -8.84
CA SER A 253 -11.74 12.03 -9.70
C SER A 253 -10.91 11.72 -10.94
N VAL A 254 -9.86 10.90 -10.77
CA VAL A 254 -8.87 10.63 -11.81
C VAL A 254 -9.27 9.45 -12.71
N SER A 255 -9.80 8.37 -12.12
CA SER A 255 -10.25 7.18 -12.86
C SER A 255 -11.56 7.37 -13.62
N GLY A 256 -12.24 8.51 -13.42
CA GLY A 256 -13.56 8.72 -14.01
C GLY A 256 -14.67 7.84 -13.43
N ALA A 257 -14.40 7.10 -12.35
CA ALA A 257 -15.41 6.31 -11.65
C ALA A 257 -16.56 7.22 -11.19
N GLY A 258 -17.71 7.11 -11.86
CA GLY A 258 -18.87 7.98 -11.67
C GLY A 258 -19.25 8.82 -12.90
N ARG A 259 -18.47 8.77 -13.99
CA ARG A 259 -18.76 9.42 -15.27
C ARG A 259 -18.62 8.40 -16.38
N VAL A 260 -19.70 8.10 -17.08
CA VAL A 260 -19.70 7.08 -18.14
C VAL A 260 -19.09 7.60 -19.45
N LYS A 261 -19.23 8.88 -19.74
CA LYS A 261 -18.75 9.50 -20.97
C LYS A 261 -17.31 9.98 -20.80
N ASP A 262 -16.43 9.60 -21.70
CA ASP A 262 -15.00 9.98 -21.71
C ASP A 262 -14.18 9.52 -20.49
N ALA A 263 -14.58 8.42 -19.83
CA ALA A 263 -13.76 7.82 -18.78
C ALA A 263 -12.55 7.09 -19.38
N PRO A 264 -11.37 7.13 -18.73
CA PRO A 264 -10.21 6.38 -19.17
C PRO A 264 -10.47 4.88 -19.15
N TYR A 265 -9.68 4.12 -19.90
CA TYR A 265 -9.54 2.69 -19.63
C TYR A 265 -8.76 2.49 -18.32
N VAL A 266 -9.26 1.66 -17.42
CA VAL A 266 -8.68 1.45 -16.11
C VAL A 266 -8.11 0.05 -16.01
N LEU A 267 -6.80 -0.06 -15.79
CA LEU A 267 -6.11 -1.31 -15.50
C LEU A 267 -5.72 -1.35 -14.01
N LEU A 268 -6.34 -2.26 -13.29
CA LEU A 268 -6.09 -2.48 -11.86
C LEU A 268 -5.11 -3.64 -11.71
N ALA A 269 -3.95 -3.41 -11.12
CA ALA A 269 -2.94 -4.43 -10.87
C ALA A 269 -2.78 -4.65 -9.37
N THR A 270 -3.07 -5.86 -8.90
CA THR A 270 -2.85 -6.24 -7.50
C THR A 270 -2.96 -7.76 -7.32
N ALA A 271 -2.03 -8.36 -6.61
CA ALA A 271 -2.11 -9.78 -6.25
C ALA A 271 -3.15 -10.07 -5.14
N THR A 272 -3.66 -9.02 -4.50
CA THR A 272 -4.52 -9.12 -3.31
C THR A 272 -5.62 -8.07 -3.39
N PRO A 273 -6.65 -8.28 -4.23
CA PRO A 273 -7.64 -7.25 -4.51
C PRO A 273 -8.44 -6.82 -3.27
N ALA A 274 -8.83 -7.74 -2.41
CA ALA A 274 -9.62 -7.46 -1.21
C ALA A 274 -9.56 -8.63 -0.23
N HIS A 275 -9.99 -8.38 1.00
CA HIS A 275 -10.24 -9.44 2.00
C HIS A 275 -11.69 -9.95 1.93
N THR A 276 -12.61 -9.08 1.55
CA THR A 276 -14.04 -9.38 1.44
C THR A 276 -14.64 -8.71 0.21
N PRO A 277 -15.78 -9.19 -0.30
CA PRO A 277 -16.49 -8.50 -1.38
C PRO A 277 -16.84 -7.03 -1.06
N LEU A 278 -17.00 -6.69 0.22
CA LEU A 278 -17.31 -5.34 0.69
C LEU A 278 -16.17 -4.33 0.43
N GLU A 279 -14.96 -4.81 0.21
CA GLU A 279 -13.76 -4.00 -0.04
C GLU A 279 -13.48 -3.75 -1.54
N LEU A 280 -14.44 -4.06 -2.43
CA LEU A 280 -14.29 -3.92 -3.88
C LEU A 280 -15.06 -2.73 -4.51
N PRO A 281 -15.19 -1.57 -3.83
CA PRO A 281 -15.94 -0.45 -4.40
C PRO A 281 -15.29 0.11 -5.68
N TYR A 282 -14.01 -0.14 -5.88
CA TYR A 282 -13.29 0.29 -7.08
C TYR A 282 -13.62 -0.56 -8.30
N LEU A 283 -14.24 -1.74 -8.14
CA LEU A 283 -14.79 -2.57 -9.21
C LEU A 283 -16.26 -2.27 -9.51
N ALA A 284 -16.92 -1.41 -8.75
CA ALA A 284 -18.33 -1.06 -8.97
C ALA A 284 -18.67 -0.63 -10.41
N PRO A 285 -17.81 0.09 -11.17
CA PRO A 285 -18.09 0.39 -12.56
C PRO A 285 -18.16 -0.85 -13.47
N HIS A 286 -17.36 -1.88 -13.20
CA HIS A 286 -17.39 -3.14 -13.89
C HIS A 286 -18.66 -3.93 -13.54
N PHE A 287 -18.98 -4.05 -12.26
CA PHE A 287 -20.20 -4.75 -11.82
C PHE A 287 -21.46 -4.11 -12.40
N ALA A 288 -21.53 -2.78 -12.41
CA ALA A 288 -22.62 -2.05 -13.05
C ALA A 288 -22.77 -2.40 -14.53
N ALA A 289 -21.65 -2.51 -15.26
CA ALA A 289 -21.64 -2.87 -16.67
C ALA A 289 -22.08 -4.31 -16.91
N VAL A 290 -21.59 -5.27 -16.11
CA VAL A 290 -21.97 -6.71 -16.20
C VAL A 290 -23.47 -6.91 -16.01
N HIS A 291 -24.08 -6.16 -15.07
CA HIS A 291 -25.51 -6.26 -14.79
C HIS A 291 -26.40 -5.31 -15.62
N GLY A 292 -25.79 -4.49 -16.50
CA GLY A 292 -26.55 -3.50 -17.27
C GLY A 292 -27.22 -2.42 -16.41
N GLU A 293 -26.67 -2.15 -15.24
CA GLU A 293 -27.26 -1.28 -14.22
C GLU A 293 -26.61 0.10 -14.19
N PRO A 294 -27.35 1.14 -13.78
CA PRO A 294 -26.77 2.45 -13.58
C PRO A 294 -25.70 2.46 -12.50
N LEU A 295 -24.52 3.02 -12.78
CA LEU A 295 -23.41 3.10 -11.81
C LEU A 295 -23.82 3.76 -10.47
N LYS A 296 -24.78 4.66 -10.48
CA LYS A 296 -25.29 5.30 -9.27
C LYS A 296 -25.85 4.33 -8.24
N GLU A 297 -26.40 3.18 -8.69
CA GLU A 297 -26.96 2.15 -7.82
C GLU A 297 -25.86 1.36 -7.09
N TRP A 298 -24.66 1.34 -7.65
CA TRP A 298 -23.46 0.72 -7.08
C TRP A 298 -22.66 1.67 -6.17
N ALA A 299 -23.19 2.88 -5.92
CA ALA A 299 -22.57 3.82 -4.98
C ALA A 299 -22.60 3.30 -3.53
N ASP A 300 -23.60 2.50 -3.17
CA ASP A 300 -23.67 1.73 -1.93
C ASP A 300 -23.43 0.25 -2.27
N LEU A 301 -22.17 -0.09 -2.47
CA LEU A 301 -21.75 -1.45 -2.83
C LEU A 301 -22.33 -2.53 -1.90
N PRO A 302 -22.30 -2.40 -0.57
CA PRO A 302 -22.83 -3.44 0.30
C PRO A 302 -24.31 -3.75 0.07
N SER A 303 -25.15 -2.72 -0.01
CA SER A 303 -26.59 -2.88 -0.31
C SER A 303 -26.80 -3.54 -1.67
N ARG A 304 -25.96 -3.23 -2.65
CA ARG A 304 -26.07 -3.80 -4.00
C ARG A 304 -25.63 -5.25 -4.02
N LEU A 305 -24.55 -5.61 -3.33
CA LEU A 305 -24.12 -6.99 -3.16
C LEU A 305 -25.23 -7.84 -2.50
N ALA A 306 -25.86 -7.33 -1.43
CA ALA A 306 -27.01 -8.00 -0.80
C ALA A 306 -28.16 -8.24 -1.79
N ALA A 307 -28.50 -7.24 -2.61
CA ALA A 307 -29.54 -7.36 -3.62
C ALA A 307 -29.22 -8.41 -4.70
N HIS A 308 -27.94 -8.67 -4.96
CA HIS A 308 -27.47 -9.73 -5.86
C HIS A 308 -27.20 -11.06 -5.14
N GLY A 309 -27.69 -11.23 -3.91
CA GLY A 309 -27.67 -12.49 -3.17
C GLY A 309 -26.33 -12.83 -2.52
N PHE A 310 -25.47 -11.84 -2.27
CA PHE A 310 -24.31 -12.02 -1.38
C PHE A 310 -24.76 -12.06 0.07
N HIS A 311 -24.10 -12.90 0.87
CA HIS A 311 -24.39 -13.07 2.29
C HIS A 311 -23.72 -11.94 3.11
N VAL A 312 -24.18 -10.72 2.85
CA VAL A 312 -23.78 -9.52 3.58
C VAL A 312 -24.96 -8.93 4.32
N GLU A 313 -24.76 -8.53 5.56
CA GLU A 313 -25.81 -8.04 6.44
C GLU A 313 -25.43 -6.74 7.14
N ARG A 314 -26.43 -5.98 7.56
CA ARG A 314 -26.23 -4.79 8.39
C ARG A 314 -25.91 -5.20 9.81
N ALA A 315 -24.68 -4.96 10.22
CA ALA A 315 -24.20 -5.09 11.59
C ALA A 315 -24.36 -3.76 12.37
N ARG A 316 -24.16 -3.83 13.68
CA ARG A 316 -24.27 -2.65 14.57
C ARG A 316 -23.37 -1.46 14.15
N TYR A 317 -22.27 -1.73 13.47
CA TYR A 317 -21.26 -0.72 13.08
C TYR A 317 -20.96 -0.73 11.58
N GLY A 318 -21.95 -1.00 10.74
CA GLY A 318 -21.77 -1.02 9.28
C GLY A 318 -22.30 -2.29 8.63
N TRP A 319 -21.58 -2.78 7.65
CA TRP A 319 -21.90 -4.03 6.97
C TRP A 319 -20.87 -5.10 7.35
N SER A 320 -21.34 -6.33 7.55
CA SER A 320 -20.50 -7.52 7.73
C SER A 320 -20.74 -8.50 6.60
N TRP A 321 -19.74 -9.29 6.31
CA TRP A 321 -19.83 -10.45 5.44
C TRP A 321 -19.98 -11.69 6.32
N THR A 322 -20.75 -12.66 5.86
CA THR A 322 -21.00 -13.90 6.59
C THR A 322 -19.73 -14.55 7.13
N GLU A 323 -19.82 -15.25 8.25
CA GLU A 323 -18.73 -16.07 8.81
C GLU A 323 -18.81 -17.53 8.35
N ASP A 324 -19.94 -17.95 7.77
CA ASP A 324 -20.14 -19.30 7.25
C ASP A 324 -19.24 -19.58 6.03
N ALA A 325 -18.53 -20.70 6.06
CA ALA A 325 -17.53 -21.03 5.04
C ALA A 325 -18.15 -21.42 3.69
N GLU A 326 -19.34 -22.01 3.69
CA GLU A 326 -20.02 -22.40 2.45
C GLU A 326 -20.64 -21.19 1.76
N GLU A 327 -21.25 -20.30 2.53
CA GLU A 327 -21.77 -19.02 2.03
C GLU A 327 -20.66 -18.16 1.46
N ARG A 328 -19.51 -18.07 2.16
CA ARG A 328 -18.32 -17.39 1.65
C ARG A 328 -17.82 -17.95 0.33
N ARG A 329 -17.80 -19.29 0.22
CA ARG A 329 -17.39 -19.94 -1.04
C ARG A 329 -18.38 -19.65 -2.17
N ALA A 330 -19.68 -19.67 -1.87
CA ALA A 330 -20.71 -19.31 -2.85
C ALA A 330 -20.58 -17.87 -3.34
N ASP A 331 -20.35 -16.93 -2.42
CA ASP A 331 -20.16 -15.52 -2.75
C ASP A 331 -18.89 -15.28 -3.60
N LEU A 332 -17.79 -15.93 -3.24
CA LEU A 332 -16.54 -15.84 -4.02
C LEU A 332 -16.68 -16.45 -5.41
N THR A 333 -17.41 -17.56 -5.54
CA THR A 333 -17.74 -18.16 -6.84
C THR A 333 -18.55 -17.21 -7.69
N ARG A 334 -19.58 -16.57 -7.11
CA ARG A 334 -20.39 -15.55 -7.79
C ARG A 334 -19.55 -14.33 -8.19
N LEU A 335 -18.71 -13.84 -7.30
CA LEU A 335 -17.81 -12.73 -7.62
C LEU A 335 -16.86 -13.09 -8.79
N ARG A 336 -16.32 -14.30 -8.77
CA ARG A 336 -15.46 -14.81 -9.83
C ARG A 336 -16.19 -14.85 -11.17
N SER A 337 -17.46 -15.30 -11.19
CA SER A 337 -18.24 -15.34 -12.44
C SER A 337 -18.45 -13.94 -13.03
N TRP A 338 -18.65 -12.93 -12.22
CA TRP A 338 -18.78 -11.54 -12.69
C TRP A 338 -17.50 -10.96 -13.33
N LEU A 339 -16.37 -11.54 -13.02
CA LEU A 339 -15.07 -11.07 -13.49
C LEU A 339 -14.48 -11.96 -14.58
N ALA A 340 -14.57 -13.29 -14.42
CA ALA A 340 -13.86 -14.26 -15.26
C ALA A 340 -14.73 -14.87 -16.34
N ASP A 341 -16.06 -14.97 -16.13
CA ASP A 341 -16.98 -15.63 -17.08
C ASP A 341 -17.56 -14.64 -18.11
N THR A 342 -17.10 -13.40 -18.12
CA THR A 342 -17.40 -12.44 -19.19
C THR A 342 -16.57 -12.76 -20.44
N ASP A 343 -17.09 -12.46 -21.63
CA ASP A 343 -16.37 -12.67 -22.88
C ASP A 343 -16.11 -11.32 -23.59
N PRO A 344 -14.84 -10.89 -23.67
CA PRO A 344 -13.66 -11.45 -23.01
C PRO A 344 -13.65 -11.22 -21.47
N PRO A 345 -12.87 -12.01 -20.72
CA PRO A 345 -12.82 -11.88 -19.28
C PRO A 345 -12.29 -10.51 -18.83
N ALA A 346 -12.82 -9.98 -17.74
CA ALA A 346 -12.40 -8.70 -17.16
C ALA A 346 -11.33 -8.87 -16.07
N THR A 347 -10.87 -10.07 -15.87
CA THR A 347 -9.80 -10.40 -14.91
C THR A 347 -8.86 -11.46 -15.47
N LEU A 348 -7.63 -11.41 -15.00
CA LEU A 348 -6.65 -12.46 -15.21
C LEU A 348 -5.92 -12.69 -13.88
N HIS A 349 -5.86 -13.94 -13.46
CA HIS A 349 -5.09 -14.37 -12.30
C HIS A 349 -4.25 -15.59 -12.67
N ARG A 350 -2.93 -15.43 -12.58
CA ARG A 350 -1.98 -16.52 -12.84
C ARG A 350 -1.14 -16.78 -11.59
N PRO A 351 -1.04 -18.04 -11.17
CA PRO A 351 -0.14 -18.42 -10.09
C PRO A 351 1.32 -18.21 -10.53
N ALA A 352 2.19 -18.00 -9.55
CA ALA A 352 3.62 -17.93 -9.78
C ALA A 352 4.14 -19.29 -10.26
N PRO A 353 4.83 -19.38 -11.42
CA PRO A 353 5.27 -20.66 -11.97
C PRO A 353 6.34 -21.37 -11.13
N TRP A 354 6.98 -20.69 -10.20
CA TRP A 354 7.96 -21.26 -9.25
C TRP A 354 7.33 -21.80 -7.97
N GLY A 355 6.01 -21.87 -7.91
CA GLY A 355 5.26 -22.43 -6.79
C GLY A 355 5.11 -21.52 -5.58
N PRO A 356 4.41 -21.98 -4.55
CA PRO A 356 4.19 -21.23 -3.33
C PRO A 356 5.46 -21.09 -2.50
N VAL A 357 5.56 -20.01 -1.75
CA VAL A 357 6.63 -19.81 -0.78
C VAL A 357 6.49 -20.78 0.39
N SER A 358 7.59 -21.41 0.80
CA SER A 358 7.63 -22.18 2.05
C SER A 358 7.78 -21.22 3.23
N VAL A 359 6.81 -21.21 4.14
CA VAL A 359 6.85 -20.44 5.38
C VAL A 359 6.65 -21.38 6.55
N THR A 360 7.57 -21.31 7.52
CA THR A 360 7.53 -22.17 8.72
C THR A 360 7.78 -21.34 9.98
N GLY A 361 7.22 -21.79 11.10
CA GLY A 361 7.48 -21.20 12.41
C GLY A 361 8.92 -21.44 12.89
N THR A 362 9.46 -20.49 13.63
CA THR A 362 10.74 -20.61 14.33
C THR A 362 10.52 -20.22 15.80
N PRO A 363 10.38 -21.19 16.71
CA PRO A 363 10.24 -20.92 18.12
C PRO A 363 11.50 -20.25 18.67
N VAL A 364 11.29 -19.25 19.51
CA VAL A 364 12.34 -18.58 20.29
C VAL A 364 12.12 -18.93 21.74
N GLU A 365 13.05 -19.67 22.30
CA GLU A 365 13.07 -19.97 23.73
C GLU A 365 13.51 -18.72 24.50
N LEU A 366 12.63 -18.20 25.34
CA LEU A 366 12.92 -17.03 26.16
C LEU A 366 13.70 -17.46 27.41
N THR A 367 14.75 -16.73 27.75
CA THR A 367 15.40 -16.85 29.06
C THR A 367 14.39 -16.57 30.17
N PRO A 368 14.64 -17.04 31.42
CA PRO A 368 13.73 -16.76 32.52
C PRO A 368 13.45 -15.26 32.74
N ALA A 369 14.44 -14.39 32.51
CA ALA A 369 14.29 -12.95 32.62
C ALA A 369 13.41 -12.37 31.52
N GLU A 370 13.63 -12.78 30.29
CA GLU A 370 12.82 -12.37 29.11
C GLU A 370 11.39 -12.88 29.23
N ARG A 371 11.20 -14.11 29.73
CA ARG A 371 9.87 -14.65 29.99
C ARG A 371 9.12 -13.85 31.03
N ALA A 372 9.77 -13.54 32.16
CA ALA A 372 9.15 -12.71 33.21
C ALA A 372 8.77 -11.32 32.67
N GLN A 373 9.63 -10.73 31.84
CA GLN A 373 9.33 -9.47 31.17
C GLN A 373 8.14 -9.61 30.19
N TYR A 374 8.13 -10.66 29.36
CA TYR A 374 7.03 -10.92 28.42
C TYR A 374 5.69 -11.10 29.14
N GLU A 375 5.66 -11.88 30.22
CA GLU A 375 4.44 -12.11 31.02
C GLU A 375 3.94 -10.83 31.70
N ALA A 376 4.84 -9.96 32.16
CA ALA A 376 4.46 -8.65 32.67
C ALA A 376 3.79 -7.78 31.61
N GLU A 377 4.37 -7.70 30.41
CA GLU A 377 3.82 -6.95 29.28
C GLU A 377 2.47 -7.53 28.81
N TRP A 378 2.35 -8.86 28.78
CA TRP A 378 1.10 -9.53 28.45
C TRP A 378 0.00 -9.22 29.49
N SER A 379 0.35 -9.22 30.76
CA SER A 379 -0.58 -8.89 31.85
C SER A 379 -1.04 -7.42 31.79
N GLU A 380 -0.12 -6.50 31.52
CA GLU A 380 -0.45 -5.08 31.29
C GLU A 380 -1.39 -4.90 30.09
N PHE A 381 -1.08 -5.56 28.97
CA PHE A 381 -1.94 -5.54 27.78
C PHE A 381 -3.36 -6.02 28.09
N ARG A 382 -3.51 -7.17 28.77
CA ARG A 382 -4.83 -7.71 29.15
C ARG A 382 -5.61 -6.75 30.05
N ALA A 383 -4.96 -6.14 31.02
CA ALA A 383 -5.59 -5.15 31.91
C ALA A 383 -6.08 -3.91 31.14
N GLU A 384 -5.26 -3.37 30.24
CA GLU A 384 -5.61 -2.25 29.37
C GLU A 384 -6.77 -2.59 28.42
N MET A 385 -6.77 -3.80 27.85
CA MET A 385 -7.84 -4.27 26.98
C MET A 385 -9.17 -4.41 27.73
N GLN A 386 -9.18 -4.99 28.91
CA GLN A 386 -10.39 -5.08 29.74
C GLN A 386 -10.93 -3.69 30.08
N LEU A 387 -10.05 -2.74 30.41
CA LEU A 387 -10.45 -1.37 30.71
C LEU A 387 -11.02 -0.67 29.47
N ALA A 388 -10.38 -0.84 28.30
CA ALA A 388 -10.83 -0.30 27.04
C ALA A 388 -12.21 -0.87 26.63
N ARG A 389 -12.44 -2.18 26.83
CA ARG A 389 -13.75 -2.82 26.62
C ARG A 389 -14.84 -2.22 27.52
N ARG A 390 -14.57 -2.12 28.83
CA ARG A 390 -15.53 -1.53 29.79
C ARG A 390 -15.89 -0.09 29.44
N LYS A 391 -14.94 0.70 28.96
CA LYS A 391 -15.12 2.09 28.59
C LYS A 391 -15.55 2.31 27.13
N ARG A 392 -15.60 1.25 26.33
CA ARG A 392 -15.82 1.28 24.86
C ARG A 392 -14.82 2.19 24.13
N GLU A 393 -13.57 2.21 24.59
CA GLU A 393 -12.48 3.02 24.06
C GLU A 393 -11.64 2.21 23.05
N THR A 394 -12.13 2.03 21.82
CA THR A 394 -11.45 1.24 20.77
C THR A 394 -10.03 1.74 20.49
N ALA A 395 -9.82 3.06 20.46
CA ALA A 395 -8.50 3.64 20.24
C ALA A 395 -7.49 3.26 21.33
N ARG A 396 -7.94 3.13 22.59
CA ARG A 396 -7.11 2.69 23.71
C ARG A 396 -6.70 1.23 23.57
N GLY A 397 -7.63 0.36 23.18
CA GLY A 397 -7.34 -1.06 22.94
C GLY A 397 -6.31 -1.25 21.83
N ARG A 398 -6.44 -0.50 20.72
CA ARG A 398 -5.45 -0.52 19.62
C ARG A 398 -4.07 -0.07 20.10
N ALA A 399 -4.01 1.02 20.87
CA ALA A 399 -2.74 1.51 21.41
C ALA A 399 -2.10 0.49 22.37
N ALA A 400 -2.90 -0.21 23.17
CA ALA A 400 -2.41 -1.27 24.05
C ALA A 400 -1.82 -2.44 23.24
N LEU A 401 -2.52 -2.91 22.21
CA LEU A 401 -2.05 -3.97 21.30
C LEU A 401 -0.73 -3.57 20.63
N LEU A 402 -0.65 -2.33 20.13
CA LEU A 402 0.54 -1.83 19.47
C LEU A 402 1.75 -1.83 20.43
N ARG A 403 1.57 -1.31 21.65
CA ARG A 403 2.63 -1.31 22.68
C ARG A 403 3.10 -2.71 23.03
N PHE A 404 2.17 -3.63 23.27
CA PHE A 404 2.51 -5.03 23.56
C PHE A 404 3.37 -5.63 22.43
N ARG A 405 2.97 -5.47 21.17
CA ARG A 405 3.72 -6.00 20.04
C ARG A 405 5.11 -5.38 19.88
N GLN A 406 5.25 -4.09 20.16
CA GLN A 406 6.55 -3.41 20.17
C GLN A 406 7.48 -4.00 21.23
N LYS A 407 7.00 -4.17 22.46
CA LYS A 407 7.78 -4.69 23.57
C LYS A 407 8.12 -6.18 23.39
N ALA A 408 7.17 -6.99 22.97
CA ALA A 408 7.40 -8.40 22.64
C ALA A 408 8.43 -8.57 21.51
N GLY A 409 8.41 -7.71 20.50
CA GLY A 409 9.44 -7.67 19.45
C GLY A 409 10.82 -7.35 20.02
N LEU A 410 10.93 -6.35 20.88
CA LEU A 410 12.21 -5.97 21.49
C LEU A 410 12.84 -7.11 22.31
N ILE A 411 12.03 -7.85 23.07
CA ILE A 411 12.49 -9.00 23.86
C ILE A 411 13.17 -10.07 22.97
N ARG A 412 12.68 -10.29 21.75
CA ARG A 412 13.23 -11.28 20.81
C ARG A 412 14.35 -10.77 19.90
N ALA A 413 14.74 -9.51 20.02
CA ALA A 413 15.72 -8.92 19.11
C ALA A 413 17.06 -9.70 19.12
N ALA A 414 17.55 -10.10 20.31
CA ALA A 414 18.78 -10.88 20.45
C ALA A 414 18.71 -12.23 19.72
N ALA A 415 17.64 -13.01 19.93
CA ALA A 415 17.45 -14.30 19.26
C ALA A 415 17.34 -14.15 17.73
N THR A 416 16.74 -13.04 17.25
CA THR A 416 16.75 -12.73 15.82
C THR A 416 18.16 -12.49 15.30
N VAL A 417 18.98 -11.75 16.03
CA VAL A 417 20.38 -11.48 15.66
C VAL A 417 21.17 -12.79 15.59
N ASP A 418 21.03 -13.67 16.58
CA ASP A 418 21.73 -14.96 16.61
C ASP A 418 21.31 -15.86 15.43
N TRP A 419 20.02 -15.94 15.16
CA TRP A 419 19.52 -16.67 14.00
C TRP A 419 20.07 -16.11 12.69
N VAL A 420 20.09 -14.80 12.52
CA VAL A 420 20.62 -14.12 11.33
C VAL A 420 22.11 -14.42 11.15
N LYS A 421 22.92 -14.34 12.22
CA LYS A 421 24.35 -14.68 12.17
C LYS A 421 24.57 -16.10 11.71
N ALA A 422 23.84 -17.06 12.27
CA ALA A 422 23.92 -18.47 11.86
C ALA A 422 23.57 -18.69 10.39
N GLN A 423 22.64 -17.91 9.81
CA GLN A 423 22.33 -18.01 8.38
C GLN A 423 23.44 -17.39 7.52
N VAL A 424 24.04 -16.30 7.94
CA VAL A 424 25.17 -15.66 7.25
C VAL A 424 26.41 -16.58 7.27
N GLU A 425 26.68 -17.20 8.41
CA GLU A 425 27.75 -18.22 8.54
C GLU A 425 27.52 -19.45 7.66
N ALA A 426 26.26 -19.77 7.36
CA ALA A 426 25.87 -20.81 6.41
C ALA A 426 25.86 -20.33 4.94
N ASP A 427 26.53 -19.22 4.63
CA ASP A 427 26.66 -18.64 3.29
C ASP A 427 25.29 -18.30 2.67
N ARG A 428 24.40 -17.66 3.43
CA ARG A 428 23.09 -17.21 2.96
C ARG A 428 22.93 -15.71 3.12
N GLN A 429 22.23 -15.08 2.20
CA GLN A 429 21.75 -13.71 2.38
C GLN A 429 20.39 -13.72 3.10
N VAL A 430 20.23 -12.83 4.08
CA VAL A 430 19.08 -12.83 4.97
C VAL A 430 18.24 -11.57 4.79
N ALA A 431 16.95 -11.75 4.51
CA ALA A 431 15.97 -10.67 4.45
C ALA A 431 15.13 -10.67 5.74
N VAL A 432 15.35 -9.70 6.62
CA VAL A 432 14.64 -9.57 7.91
C VAL A 432 13.52 -8.56 7.78
N SER A 433 12.28 -9.02 7.87
CA SER A 433 11.11 -8.15 7.84
C SER A 433 10.65 -7.79 9.24
N VAL A 434 10.62 -6.49 9.53
CA VAL A 434 10.19 -5.92 10.82
C VAL A 434 8.97 -5.01 10.64
N GLU A 435 8.23 -4.77 11.70
CA GLU A 435 7.10 -3.81 11.67
C GLU A 435 7.44 -2.50 12.37
N PHE A 436 8.34 -2.52 13.34
CA PHE A 436 8.68 -1.36 14.16
C PHE A 436 10.13 -0.96 13.95
N VAL A 437 10.37 0.34 13.90
CA VAL A 437 11.72 0.88 13.69
C VAL A 437 12.51 0.87 14.99
N GLU A 438 12.05 1.60 16.01
CA GLU A 438 12.77 1.83 17.25
C GLU A 438 12.91 0.57 18.13
N THR A 439 11.94 -0.34 18.07
CA THR A 439 11.90 -1.52 18.94
C THR A 439 12.26 -2.84 18.25
N ALA A 440 12.56 -2.79 16.95
CA ALA A 440 12.97 -3.96 16.20
C ALA A 440 14.08 -3.65 15.18
N ALA A 441 13.84 -2.76 14.20
CA ALA A 441 14.82 -2.52 13.13
C ALA A 441 16.16 -1.99 13.66
N ASP A 442 16.11 -0.96 14.49
CA ASP A 442 17.33 -0.33 15.03
C ASP A 442 18.11 -1.27 15.96
N PRO A 443 17.51 -1.93 16.97
CA PRO A 443 18.24 -2.86 17.83
C PRO A 443 18.87 -4.03 17.06
N ILE A 444 18.14 -4.61 16.10
CA ILE A 444 18.66 -5.72 15.29
C ILE A 444 19.85 -5.24 14.43
N ARG A 445 19.69 -4.10 13.75
CA ARG A 445 20.75 -3.53 12.92
C ARG A 445 22.01 -3.21 13.72
N GLU A 446 21.87 -2.52 14.83
CA GLU A 446 22.99 -2.12 15.70
C GLU A 446 23.74 -3.34 16.20
N SER A 447 23.03 -4.34 16.74
CA SER A 447 23.66 -5.57 17.24
C SER A 447 24.35 -6.40 16.14
N LEU A 448 23.83 -6.39 14.91
CA LEU A 448 24.50 -7.05 13.77
C LEU A 448 25.77 -6.30 13.38
N LEU A 449 25.73 -4.97 13.28
CA LEU A 449 26.89 -4.15 12.96
C LEU A 449 28.00 -4.25 14.01
N ASP A 450 27.63 -4.21 15.30
CA ASP A 450 28.56 -4.42 16.42
C ASP A 450 29.20 -5.82 16.36
N GLY A 451 28.47 -6.80 15.85
CA GLY A 451 28.96 -8.14 15.58
C GLY A 451 29.74 -8.29 14.25
N GLY A 452 30.04 -7.20 13.56
CA GLY A 452 30.81 -7.20 12.31
C GLY A 452 30.03 -7.64 11.07
N VAL A 453 28.71 -7.78 11.14
CA VAL A 453 27.87 -8.16 10.01
C VAL A 453 27.36 -6.90 9.31
N ALA A 454 27.67 -6.73 8.02
CA ALA A 454 27.19 -5.62 7.21
C ALA A 454 25.68 -5.72 6.97
N VAL A 455 24.95 -4.62 7.16
CA VAL A 455 23.48 -4.58 7.07
C VAL A 455 23.04 -3.50 6.08
N ALA A 456 22.21 -3.88 5.14
CA ALA A 456 21.42 -2.97 4.32
C ALA A 456 20.12 -2.58 5.06
N SER A 457 19.74 -1.31 5.03
CA SER A 457 18.67 -0.77 5.85
C SER A 457 17.60 -0.10 5.00
N ILE A 458 16.42 -0.73 4.90
CA ILE A 458 15.30 -0.24 4.08
C ILE A 458 14.09 0.03 4.99
N TYR A 459 14.23 1.00 5.87
CA TYR A 459 13.20 1.41 6.82
C TYR A 459 13.41 2.86 7.27
N GLY A 460 12.40 3.44 7.90
CA GLY A 460 12.45 4.83 8.33
C GLY A 460 12.35 5.80 7.15
N ARG A 461 11.40 6.74 7.22
CA ARG A 461 11.20 7.71 6.14
C ARG A 461 12.43 8.63 6.04
N ASP A 462 13.02 8.72 4.85
CA ASP A 462 14.14 9.64 4.54
C ASP A 462 15.41 9.44 5.41
N ARG A 463 15.55 8.29 6.06
CA ARG A 463 16.70 7.98 6.92
C ARG A 463 17.87 7.37 6.16
N PHE A 464 17.56 6.59 5.12
CA PHE A 464 18.53 5.90 4.27
C PHE A 464 18.20 6.14 2.80
N ASP A 465 19.23 6.12 1.94
CA ASP A 465 19.02 6.00 0.51
C ASP A 465 18.59 4.55 0.19
N VAL A 466 17.31 4.37 0.00
CA VAL A 466 16.70 3.06 -0.15
C VAL A 466 17.23 2.28 -1.34
N GLU A 467 17.53 2.94 -2.47
CA GLU A 467 18.07 2.25 -3.65
C GLU A 467 19.55 1.90 -3.45
N ALA A 468 20.32 2.76 -2.84
CA ALA A 468 21.70 2.45 -2.49
C ALA A 468 21.78 1.26 -1.52
N GLU A 469 20.96 1.25 -0.46
CA GLU A 469 20.89 0.13 0.49
C GLU A 469 20.40 -1.16 -0.18
N ARG A 470 19.41 -1.07 -1.07
CA ARG A 470 18.95 -2.21 -1.85
C ARG A 470 20.09 -2.80 -2.71
N LEU A 471 20.85 -1.95 -3.38
CA LEU A 471 21.98 -2.37 -4.21
C LEU A 471 23.08 -3.04 -3.37
N ARG A 472 23.39 -2.53 -2.19
CA ARG A 472 24.36 -3.16 -1.27
C ARG A 472 23.95 -4.60 -0.92
N PHE A 473 22.67 -4.84 -0.67
CA PHE A 473 22.15 -6.20 -0.45
C PHE A 473 22.20 -7.03 -1.74
N GLN A 474 21.78 -6.46 -2.87
CA GLN A 474 21.72 -7.16 -4.14
C GLN A 474 23.11 -7.56 -4.66
N THR A 475 24.13 -6.74 -4.46
CA THR A 475 25.53 -7.05 -4.85
C THR A 475 26.24 -8.02 -3.90
N GLY A 476 25.67 -8.26 -2.71
CA GLY A 476 26.29 -9.09 -1.67
C GLY A 476 27.24 -8.32 -0.74
N GLU A 477 27.39 -7.00 -0.91
CA GLU A 477 28.16 -6.15 -0.01
C GLU A 477 27.60 -6.18 1.43
N ALA A 478 26.27 -6.25 1.56
CA ALA A 478 25.61 -6.48 2.81
C ALA A 478 24.84 -7.82 2.75
N PRO A 479 25.26 -8.85 3.51
CA PRO A 479 24.58 -10.15 3.51
C PRO A 479 23.20 -10.11 4.17
N VAL A 480 22.89 -9.07 4.93
CA VAL A 480 21.62 -8.89 5.64
C VAL A 480 20.90 -7.65 5.15
N CYS A 481 19.58 -7.75 4.92
CA CYS A 481 18.71 -6.61 4.67
C CYS A 481 17.62 -6.56 5.75
N VAL A 482 17.61 -5.52 6.58
CA VAL A 482 16.53 -5.23 7.52
C VAL A 482 15.57 -4.23 6.88
N PHE A 483 14.29 -4.59 6.78
CA PHE A 483 13.31 -3.73 6.10
C PHE A 483 11.92 -3.78 6.75
N THR A 484 11.21 -2.67 6.65
CA THR A 484 9.77 -2.63 6.91
C THR A 484 9.01 -3.01 5.62
N VAL A 485 7.69 -3.27 5.72
CA VAL A 485 6.87 -3.50 4.54
C VAL A 485 6.90 -2.27 3.67
N THR A 486 7.69 -2.33 2.62
CA THR A 486 7.74 -1.33 1.57
C THR A 486 7.26 -1.97 0.28
N ALA A 487 6.38 -1.30 -0.41
CA ALA A 487 5.93 -1.75 -1.71
C ALA A 487 7.08 -1.74 -2.72
N SER A 488 6.98 -2.62 -3.70
CA SER A 488 7.70 -2.57 -4.98
C SER A 488 9.24 -2.68 -4.94
N ILE A 489 9.86 -3.08 -3.81
CA ILE A 489 11.28 -3.45 -3.81
C ILE A 489 11.46 -4.91 -4.23
N SER A 490 12.54 -5.20 -4.94
CA SER A 490 12.98 -6.56 -5.27
C SER A 490 14.26 -6.88 -4.50
N LEU A 491 14.29 -8.05 -3.90
CA LEU A 491 15.40 -8.56 -3.10
C LEU A 491 15.73 -10.02 -3.49
N HIS A 492 15.36 -10.48 -4.68
CA HIS A 492 15.61 -11.86 -5.11
C HIS A 492 17.03 -12.02 -5.68
N ALA A 493 17.55 -13.23 -5.60
CA ALA A 493 18.85 -13.58 -6.17
C ALA A 493 18.82 -13.47 -7.71
N GLY A 494 19.95 -13.14 -8.32
CA GLY A 494 20.07 -13.14 -9.77
C GLY A 494 19.31 -12.03 -10.50
N GLU A 495 18.78 -11.02 -9.79
CA GLU A 495 18.10 -9.87 -10.43
C GLU A 495 19.06 -9.13 -11.38
N VAL A 496 18.55 -8.72 -12.53
CA VAL A 496 19.30 -7.82 -13.42
C VAL A 496 19.25 -6.40 -12.88
N LEU A 497 20.38 -5.90 -12.43
CA LEU A 497 20.54 -4.60 -11.81
C LEU A 497 20.73 -3.47 -12.84
N PRO A 498 20.52 -2.21 -12.44
CA PRO A 498 20.91 -1.06 -13.25
C PRO A 498 22.37 -1.16 -13.70
N GLY A 499 22.65 -0.81 -14.95
CA GLY A 499 24.00 -0.99 -15.52
C GLY A 499 24.24 -2.37 -16.15
N GLY A 500 23.32 -3.34 -16.00
CA GLY A 500 23.41 -4.69 -16.60
C GLY A 500 24.22 -5.68 -15.80
N HIS A 501 24.55 -5.35 -14.56
CA HIS A 501 25.11 -6.30 -13.60
C HIS A 501 24.03 -7.25 -13.13
N THR A 502 24.42 -8.45 -12.71
CA THR A 502 23.52 -9.43 -12.08
C THR A 502 23.69 -9.34 -10.57
N ALA A 503 22.59 -9.37 -9.83
CA ALA A 503 22.60 -9.49 -8.39
C ALA A 503 23.30 -10.78 -7.95
N SER A 504 23.80 -10.81 -6.72
CA SER A 504 24.34 -12.02 -6.10
C SER A 504 23.37 -13.20 -6.26
N THR A 505 23.93 -14.36 -6.61
CA THR A 505 23.19 -15.63 -6.69
C THR A 505 23.19 -16.41 -5.37
N THR A 506 23.81 -15.86 -4.31
CA THR A 506 23.81 -16.45 -2.98
C THR A 506 22.37 -16.79 -2.54
N PRO A 507 22.10 -18.00 -2.05
CA PRO A 507 20.76 -18.40 -1.60
C PRO A 507 20.21 -17.46 -0.55
N ARG A 508 18.91 -17.12 -0.67
CA ARG A 508 18.25 -16.17 0.23
C ARG A 508 17.26 -16.86 1.13
N VAL A 509 17.24 -16.41 2.38
CA VAL A 509 16.24 -16.80 3.37
C VAL A 509 15.59 -15.57 3.95
N GLY A 510 14.32 -15.68 4.31
CA GLY A 510 13.58 -14.59 4.94
C GLY A 510 13.19 -14.89 6.37
N LEU A 511 13.13 -13.85 7.19
CA LEU A 511 12.63 -13.92 8.55
C LEU A 511 11.59 -12.82 8.78
N PHE A 512 10.40 -13.20 9.20
CA PHE A 512 9.52 -12.30 9.93
C PHE A 512 9.97 -12.26 11.38
N HIS A 513 10.48 -11.12 11.80
CA HIS A 513 10.91 -10.93 13.18
C HIS A 513 9.77 -11.14 14.19
N GLN A 514 8.53 -10.93 13.74
CA GLN A 514 7.33 -11.14 14.54
C GLN A 514 6.16 -11.57 13.67
N PRO A 515 5.19 -12.34 14.21
CA PRO A 515 3.99 -12.72 13.48
C PRO A 515 3.20 -11.50 13.01
N ARG A 516 2.65 -11.56 11.80
CA ARG A 516 1.87 -10.48 11.18
C ARG A 516 0.39 -10.80 11.18
N PHE A 517 -0.41 -9.77 11.38
CA PHE A 517 -1.86 -9.90 11.29
C PHE A 517 -2.40 -9.89 9.86
N SER A 518 -1.69 -9.27 8.94
CA SER A 518 -2.11 -9.16 7.53
C SER A 518 -1.45 -10.23 6.66
N GLY A 519 -2.22 -11.17 6.16
CA GLY A 519 -1.78 -12.15 5.16
C GLY A 519 -1.36 -11.47 3.85
N ILE A 520 -2.00 -10.37 3.45
CA ILE A 520 -1.62 -9.54 2.31
C ILE A 520 -0.20 -9.00 2.49
N ALA A 521 0.07 -8.36 3.62
CA ALA A 521 1.38 -7.83 3.92
C ALA A 521 2.44 -8.94 3.99
N ALA A 522 2.11 -10.08 4.59
CA ALA A 522 3.01 -11.22 4.67
C ALA A 522 3.35 -11.77 3.26
N ARG A 523 2.35 -11.92 2.39
CA ARG A 523 2.55 -12.36 1.00
C ARG A 523 3.38 -11.37 0.18
N GLN A 524 3.15 -10.09 0.35
CA GLN A 524 3.97 -9.06 -0.29
C GLN A 524 5.44 -9.14 0.16
N VAL A 525 5.67 -9.37 1.45
CA VAL A 525 7.02 -9.51 2.02
C VAL A 525 7.72 -10.73 1.46
N THR A 526 7.11 -11.91 1.49
CA THR A 526 7.73 -13.13 0.97
C THR A 526 8.05 -13.03 -0.52
N GLY A 527 7.19 -12.40 -1.30
CA GLY A 527 7.39 -12.14 -2.73
C GLY A 527 8.54 -11.17 -3.06
N ARG A 528 9.26 -10.62 -2.05
CA ARG A 528 10.47 -9.81 -2.30
C ARG A 528 11.67 -10.68 -2.70
N THR A 529 11.79 -11.84 -2.10
CA THR A 529 12.90 -12.77 -2.32
C THR A 529 12.49 -14.03 -3.10
N HIS A 530 11.24 -14.48 -2.94
CA HIS A 530 10.67 -15.65 -3.60
C HIS A 530 9.96 -15.23 -4.89
N ARG A 531 10.72 -15.09 -5.99
CA ARG A 531 10.22 -14.64 -7.29
C ARG A 531 11.22 -14.92 -8.42
N ASP A 532 10.76 -14.83 -9.65
CA ASP A 532 11.60 -14.98 -10.86
C ASP A 532 12.40 -16.30 -10.85
N HIS A 533 11.72 -17.42 -10.52
CA HIS A 533 12.29 -18.76 -10.37
C HIS A 533 13.32 -18.90 -9.24
N GLN A 534 13.46 -17.89 -8.38
CA GLN A 534 14.29 -17.99 -7.18
C GLN A 534 13.42 -18.42 -5.99
N VAL A 535 13.81 -19.52 -5.38
CA VAL A 535 13.14 -20.06 -4.19
C VAL A 535 13.81 -19.52 -2.94
N SER A 536 13.04 -18.87 -2.10
CA SER A 536 13.50 -18.31 -0.83
C SER A 536 12.56 -18.74 0.29
N PRO A 537 12.97 -19.66 1.18
CA PRO A 537 12.15 -20.04 2.33
C PRO A 537 12.08 -18.90 3.34
N TRP A 538 10.95 -18.82 4.04
CA TRP A 538 10.71 -17.83 5.08
C TRP A 538 10.43 -18.49 6.42
N ARG A 539 10.80 -17.79 7.48
CA ARG A 539 10.56 -18.18 8.88
C ARG A 539 9.74 -17.11 9.58
N VAL A 540 8.95 -17.51 10.57
CA VAL A 540 8.22 -16.60 11.45
C VAL A 540 8.74 -16.82 12.86
N ALA A 541 9.44 -15.85 13.41
CA ALA A 541 9.90 -15.91 14.80
C ALA A 541 8.74 -15.62 15.75
N PHE A 542 8.61 -16.42 16.80
CA PHE A 542 7.63 -16.24 17.88
C PHE A 542 8.19 -16.72 19.21
N ALA A 543 7.76 -16.11 20.30
CA ALA A 543 8.12 -16.59 21.64
C ALA A 543 7.39 -17.91 21.91
N GLN A 544 8.16 -18.96 22.20
CA GLN A 544 7.64 -20.30 22.47
C GLN A 544 6.77 -20.32 23.75
N ASP A 545 5.75 -21.15 23.76
CA ASP A 545 4.77 -21.28 24.85
C ASP A 545 4.10 -19.96 25.23
N THR A 546 3.80 -19.13 24.24
CA THR A 546 3.08 -17.86 24.40
C THR A 546 1.97 -17.71 23.36
N VAL A 547 1.12 -16.67 23.52
CA VAL A 547 0.09 -16.34 22.54
C VAL A 547 0.64 -16.09 21.13
N GLU A 548 1.90 -15.73 20.99
CA GLU A 548 2.52 -15.51 19.68
C GLU A 548 2.67 -16.79 18.87
N GLU A 549 2.79 -17.94 19.51
CA GLU A 549 2.82 -19.24 18.84
C GLU A 549 1.52 -19.51 18.08
N ASP A 550 0.38 -19.23 18.73
CA ASP A 550 -0.93 -19.35 18.08
C ASP A 550 -1.09 -18.38 16.93
N VAL A 551 -0.66 -17.13 17.11
CA VAL A 551 -0.67 -16.12 16.04
C VAL A 551 0.23 -16.53 14.87
N ALA A 552 1.42 -17.06 15.15
CA ALA A 552 2.34 -17.53 14.12
C ALA A 552 1.77 -18.73 13.35
N ARG A 553 1.14 -19.68 14.04
CA ARG A 553 0.46 -20.84 13.43
C ARG A 553 -0.63 -20.38 12.47
N VAL A 554 -1.53 -19.50 12.91
CA VAL A 554 -2.59 -18.93 12.08
C VAL A 554 -2.01 -18.20 10.87
N MET A 555 -0.92 -17.45 11.02
CA MET A 555 -0.24 -16.77 9.91
C MET A 555 0.32 -17.77 8.90
N VAL A 556 1.00 -18.81 9.34
CA VAL A 556 1.62 -19.84 8.48
C VAL A 556 0.54 -20.62 7.71
N GLU A 557 -0.51 -21.08 8.40
CA GLU A 557 -1.64 -21.78 7.78
C GLU A 557 -2.28 -20.95 6.65
N ARG A 558 -2.39 -19.66 6.84
CA ARG A 558 -2.97 -18.75 5.85
C ARG A 558 -2.10 -18.51 4.66
N LEU A 559 -0.81 -18.36 4.87
CA LEU A 559 0.14 -18.23 3.77
C LEU A 559 0.16 -19.50 2.92
N ALA A 560 -0.07 -20.67 3.53
CA ALA A 560 -0.20 -21.94 2.82
C ALA A 560 -1.51 -22.05 2.01
N VAL A 561 -2.62 -21.52 2.52
CA VAL A 561 -3.95 -21.60 1.88
C VAL A 561 -4.14 -20.57 0.77
N THR A 562 -3.47 -19.41 0.84
CA THR A 562 -3.65 -18.32 -0.12
C THR A 562 -3.17 -18.61 -1.55
N GLY A 563 -2.67 -19.80 -1.83
CA GLY A 563 -2.47 -20.29 -3.20
C GLY A 563 -3.78 -20.55 -3.97
N SER A 564 -4.92 -20.65 -3.32
CA SER A 564 -6.18 -21.10 -3.94
C SER A 564 -7.35 -20.11 -3.89
N THR A 565 -7.32 -19.07 -3.06
CA THR A 565 -8.45 -18.14 -2.93
C THR A 565 -8.02 -16.73 -2.56
N ALA A 566 -8.29 -15.79 -3.45
CA ALA A 566 -8.13 -14.35 -3.22
C ALA A 566 -9.21 -13.78 -2.27
N GLY A 567 -9.62 -14.50 -1.26
CA GLY A 567 -10.70 -14.06 -0.41
C GLY A 567 -10.75 -14.83 0.89
N GLY A 568 -9.95 -14.51 1.88
CA GLY A 568 -10.04 -15.30 3.08
C GLY A 568 -9.46 -14.74 4.36
N ASP A 569 -9.17 -13.44 4.43
CA ASP A 569 -8.36 -12.96 5.54
C ASP A 569 -9.15 -12.35 6.72
N THR A 570 -10.45 -12.10 6.56
CA THR A 570 -11.25 -11.50 7.64
C THR A 570 -11.46 -12.45 8.80
N ALA A 571 -11.78 -13.72 8.51
CA ALA A 571 -11.95 -14.74 9.53
C ALA A 571 -10.70 -14.94 10.36
N GLY A 572 -9.59 -14.71 9.74
CA GLY A 572 -8.35 -14.83 10.42
C GLY A 572 -7.85 -13.68 11.20
N LEU A 573 -8.12 -12.51 10.77
CA LEU A 573 -7.90 -11.35 11.62
C LEU A 573 -8.81 -11.43 12.85
N GLN A 574 -10.03 -11.93 12.66
CA GLN A 574 -10.93 -12.20 13.77
C GLN A 574 -10.35 -13.28 14.70
N GLN A 575 -9.89 -14.41 14.17
CA GLN A 575 -9.28 -15.47 14.96
C GLN A 575 -8.01 -14.99 15.72
N ILE A 576 -7.16 -14.19 15.07
CA ILE A 576 -6.00 -13.59 15.75
C ILE A 576 -6.46 -12.57 16.81
N ALA A 577 -7.49 -11.78 16.51
CA ALA A 577 -8.06 -10.85 17.49
C ALA A 577 -8.65 -11.59 18.69
N GLU A 578 -9.31 -12.71 18.48
CA GLU A 578 -9.81 -13.59 19.54
C GLU A 578 -8.68 -14.17 20.38
N LEU A 579 -7.64 -14.70 19.75
CA LEU A 579 -6.45 -15.21 20.46
C LEU A 579 -5.79 -14.13 21.35
N LEU A 580 -5.80 -12.89 20.89
CA LEU A 580 -5.28 -11.74 21.63
C LEU A 580 -6.32 -11.10 22.56
N ASP A 581 -7.47 -11.74 22.76
CA ASP A 581 -8.60 -11.15 23.52
C ASP A 581 -9.02 -9.76 22.99
N ALA A 582 -8.94 -9.57 21.69
CA ALA A 582 -9.20 -8.32 20.98
C ALA A 582 -10.36 -8.41 19.97
N ASP A 583 -11.24 -9.39 20.12
CA ASP A 583 -12.38 -9.71 19.26
C ASP A 583 -13.36 -8.54 19.02
N TRP A 584 -13.39 -7.58 19.92
CA TRP A 584 -14.21 -6.36 19.80
C TRP A 584 -13.58 -5.27 18.94
N LEU A 585 -12.32 -5.43 18.51
CA LEU A 585 -11.68 -4.48 17.60
C LEU A 585 -12.18 -4.73 16.17
N PRO A 586 -12.60 -3.68 15.43
CA PRO A 586 -12.98 -3.84 14.03
C PRO A 586 -11.81 -4.44 13.23
N THR A 587 -12.07 -5.43 12.40
CA THR A 587 -11.06 -6.17 11.62
C THR A 587 -10.19 -5.27 10.75
N THR A 588 -10.79 -4.23 10.16
CA THR A 588 -10.11 -3.20 9.36
C THR A 588 -9.11 -2.37 10.15
N SER A 589 -9.11 -2.45 11.47
CA SER A 589 -8.28 -1.61 12.34
C SER A 589 -7.03 -2.29 12.86
N LEU A 590 -6.90 -3.59 12.71
CA LEU A 590 -5.68 -4.32 13.09
C LEU A 590 -4.57 -4.21 12.03
N THR A 591 -4.93 -3.82 10.79
CA THR A 591 -3.99 -3.69 9.66
C THR A 591 -3.51 -2.27 9.42
N GLY A 592 -4.07 -1.28 10.12
CA GLY A 592 -3.78 0.12 9.90
C GLY A 592 -2.67 0.62 10.81
N ALA A 593 -1.43 0.50 10.37
CA ALA A 593 -0.42 1.51 10.64
C ALA A 593 -0.27 2.32 9.35
N ASP A 594 -1.10 3.34 9.19
CA ASP A 594 -0.90 4.40 8.21
C ASP A 594 0.17 5.39 8.68
#